data_8822de8d18788f6d25bd29cdaa22bc02
#
_entry.id   8822de8d18788f6d25bd29cdaa22bc02
#
_cell.length_a   1.000
_cell.length_b   1.000
_cell.length_c   1.000
_cell.angle_alpha   90.00
_cell.angle_beta   90.00
_cell.angle_gamma   90.00
#
_symmetry.space_group_name_H-M   'P 1'
#
loop_
_entity.id
_entity.type
_entity.pdbx_description
1 polymer ?
#
loop_
_entity_poly.entity_id
_entity_poly.type
_entity_poly.pdbx_seq_one_letter_code
_entity_poly.pdbx_strand_id
1 'polypeptide(L)'
;MMKKNVLVAALGLLLVGSCMTSCKPKKSAYRSMYEKAKQREVAQQSTYPQEEPIVVADNSDVREERLSVPEGESAPNGIRTFSVCIGSFKNITNARSLRERMISDGYSEAILAQNESGMYRVLVTGHDTKEAAVRSRDAIMQKYAPAFSDAWIVRRAY
;
A
#
# COMPACT_ATOMS: atom_id res chain seq x y z
N MET A 1 10.83 -68.50 23.25
CA MET A 1 11.07 -67.44 22.25
C MET A 1 10.54 -66.06 22.65
N MET A 2 9.77 -65.87 23.74
CA MET A 2 9.14 -64.59 24.14
C MET A 2 10.05 -63.62 24.91
N LYS A 3 11.13 -64.04 25.54
CA LYS A 3 12.00 -63.19 26.37
C LYS A 3 12.93 -62.25 25.54
N LYS A 4 13.29 -62.64 24.30
CA LYS A 4 14.16 -61.81 23.41
C LYS A 4 13.42 -60.59 22.80
N ASN A 5 12.11 -60.75 22.56
CA ASN A 5 11.33 -59.67 21.91
C ASN A 5 10.98 -58.54 22.93
N VAL A 6 10.86 -58.85 24.22
CA VAL A 6 10.62 -57.85 25.27
C VAL A 6 11.85 -56.97 25.52
N LEU A 7 13.05 -57.54 25.39
CA LEU A 7 14.31 -56.81 25.60
C LEU A 7 14.61 -55.83 24.44
N VAL A 8 14.22 -56.19 23.22
CA VAL A 8 14.34 -55.32 22.04
C VAL A 8 13.31 -54.17 22.10
N ALA A 9 12.10 -54.45 22.62
CA ALA A 9 11.09 -53.43 22.78
C ALA A 9 11.46 -52.42 23.88
N ALA A 10 12.10 -52.86 24.99
CA ALA A 10 12.56 -51.98 26.06
C ALA A 10 13.75 -51.08 25.62
N LEU A 11 14.63 -51.60 24.75
CA LEU A 11 15.77 -50.81 24.22
C LEU A 11 15.34 -49.78 23.17
N GLY A 12 14.27 -50.04 22.40
CA GLY A 12 13.69 -49.09 21.44
C GLY A 12 13.01 -47.88 22.07
N LEU A 13 12.47 -48.05 23.29
CA LEU A 13 11.75 -46.98 23.99
C LEU A 13 12.67 -45.93 24.65
N LEU A 14 13.94 -46.27 24.89
CA LEU A 14 14.94 -45.40 25.54
C LEU A 14 15.62 -44.42 24.56
N LEU A 15 15.50 -44.62 23.25
CA LEU A 15 16.16 -43.79 22.23
C LEU A 15 15.29 -42.66 21.67
N VAL A 16 14.01 -42.59 22.01
CA VAL A 16 13.07 -41.53 21.50
C VAL A 16 12.97 -40.32 22.45
N GLY A 17 13.59 -40.40 23.62
CA GLY A 17 13.45 -39.36 24.69
C GLY A 17 14.40 -38.18 24.63
N SER A 18 15.34 -38.08 23.67
CA SER A 18 16.47 -37.11 23.80
C SER A 18 16.52 -35.95 22.77
N CYS A 19 15.47 -35.66 22.01
CA CYS A 19 15.50 -34.61 21.00
C CYS A 19 14.45 -33.50 21.20
N MET A 20 14.14 -33.09 22.44
CA MET A 20 13.34 -31.90 22.74
C MET A 20 14.15 -30.86 23.55
N THR A 21 15.37 -30.51 23.07
CA THR A 21 16.01 -29.25 23.45
C THR A 21 15.44 -28.17 22.53
N SER A 22 14.23 -27.68 22.89
CA SER A 22 13.67 -26.46 22.32
C SER A 22 14.60 -25.28 22.66
N CYS A 23 15.37 -24.83 21.67
CA CYS A 23 16.08 -23.56 21.73
C CYS A 23 15.04 -22.45 21.86
N LYS A 24 14.83 -21.92 23.06
CA LYS A 24 14.09 -20.67 23.26
C LYS A 24 14.85 -19.58 22.51
N PRO A 25 14.26 -18.87 21.51
CA PRO A 25 14.93 -17.76 20.88
C PRO A 25 15.17 -16.69 21.96
N LYS A 26 16.46 -16.33 22.17
CA LYS A 26 16.81 -15.19 23.02
C LYS A 26 16.10 -13.97 22.50
N LYS A 27 15.22 -13.36 23.27
CA LYS A 27 14.57 -12.10 22.92
C LYS A 27 15.65 -11.10 22.56
N SER A 28 15.67 -10.65 21.32
CA SER A 28 16.64 -9.68 20.83
C SER A 28 16.58 -8.43 21.71
N ALA A 29 17.73 -7.91 22.11
CA ALA A 29 17.82 -6.65 22.88
C ALA A 29 17.07 -5.49 22.18
N TYR A 30 17.00 -5.53 20.87
CA TYR A 30 16.25 -4.61 20.04
C TYR A 30 14.75 -4.63 20.33
N ARG A 31 14.15 -5.81 20.51
CA ARG A 31 12.72 -5.95 20.82
C ARG A 31 12.36 -5.38 22.19
N SER A 32 13.24 -5.56 23.18
CA SER A 32 13.01 -4.99 24.52
C SER A 32 13.14 -3.47 24.56
N MET A 33 14.00 -2.90 23.71
CA MET A 33 14.13 -1.43 23.54
C MET A 33 12.91 -0.86 22.81
N TYR A 34 12.40 -1.55 21.80
CA TYR A 34 11.23 -1.15 21.05
C TYR A 34 9.95 -1.19 21.92
N GLU A 35 9.76 -2.24 22.72
CA GLU A 35 8.63 -2.33 23.64
C GLU A 35 8.69 -1.26 24.74
N LYS A 36 9.88 -0.91 25.25
CA LYS A 36 10.07 0.20 26.22
C LYS A 36 9.83 1.57 25.58
N ALA A 37 10.21 1.79 24.33
CA ALA A 37 9.94 3.02 23.61
C ALA A 37 8.44 3.20 23.41
N LYS A 38 7.74 2.15 22.96
CA LYS A 38 6.29 2.14 22.75
C LYS A 38 5.49 2.37 24.06
N GLN A 39 5.95 1.81 25.19
CA GLN A 39 5.32 2.06 26.49
C GLN A 39 5.50 3.49 26.99
N ARG A 40 6.62 4.17 26.65
CA ARG A 40 6.83 5.59 26.98
C ARG A 40 5.95 6.51 26.15
N GLU A 41 5.72 6.19 24.87
CA GLU A 41 4.80 6.94 24.01
C GLU A 41 3.36 6.85 24.50
N VAL A 42 2.90 5.65 24.92
CA VAL A 42 1.54 5.46 25.44
C VAL A 42 1.34 6.16 26.80
N ALA A 43 2.36 6.25 27.64
CA ALA A 43 2.27 6.93 28.95
C ALA A 43 2.28 8.46 28.84
N GLN A 44 2.79 9.05 27.76
CA GLN A 44 2.79 10.50 27.52
C GLN A 44 1.54 11.00 26.79
N GLN A 45 0.70 10.11 26.27
CA GLN A 45 -0.47 10.44 25.44
C GLN A 45 -1.76 10.69 26.24
N SER A 46 -1.73 10.66 27.59
CA SER A 46 -2.96 10.79 28.40
C SER A 46 -3.24 12.19 28.96
N THR A 47 -2.59 13.25 28.48
CA THR A 47 -2.75 14.60 29.07
C THR A 47 -3.07 15.73 28.08
N TYR A 48 -3.45 15.41 26.82
CA TYR A 48 -3.89 16.45 25.88
C TYR A 48 -5.32 16.19 25.39
N PRO A 49 -6.16 17.25 25.19
CA PRO A 49 -7.47 17.11 24.59
C PRO A 49 -7.32 16.45 23.22
N GLN A 50 -8.19 15.51 22.89
CA GLN A 50 -8.26 14.85 21.61
C GLN A 50 -8.52 15.91 20.52
N GLU A 51 -7.46 16.45 19.94
CA GLU A 51 -7.49 16.91 18.56
C GLU A 51 -7.46 15.65 17.69
N GLU A 52 -8.40 15.54 16.76
CA GLU A 52 -8.44 14.46 15.78
C GLU A 52 -7.03 14.30 15.19
N PRO A 53 -6.54 13.06 14.99
CA PRO A 53 -5.20 12.87 14.48
C PRO A 53 -5.09 13.60 13.14
N ILE A 54 -4.36 14.70 13.13
CA ILE A 54 -3.84 15.29 11.90
C ILE A 54 -2.97 14.20 11.32
N VAL A 55 -3.53 13.44 10.38
CA VAL A 55 -2.76 12.55 9.53
C VAL A 55 -1.80 13.47 8.80
N VAL A 56 -0.57 13.55 9.28
CA VAL A 56 0.54 14.18 8.56
C VAL A 56 0.67 13.33 7.30
N ALA A 57 -0.02 13.75 6.24
CA ALA A 57 0.03 13.07 4.97
C ALA A 57 1.48 13.14 4.50
N ASP A 58 2.15 12.01 4.55
CA ASP A 58 3.52 11.87 4.02
C ASP A 58 3.53 12.42 2.59
N ASN A 59 4.36 13.43 2.34
CA ASN A 59 4.45 14.07 1.04
C ASN A 59 5.15 13.19 -0.02
N SER A 60 5.65 12.03 0.38
CA SER A 60 6.42 11.13 -0.49
C SER A 60 5.63 10.62 -1.70
N ASP A 61 4.30 10.57 -1.60
CA ASP A 61 3.42 10.02 -2.64
C ASP A 61 2.79 11.08 -3.56
N VAL A 62 3.10 12.37 -3.37
CA VAL A 62 2.60 13.45 -4.23
C VAL A 62 3.69 13.89 -5.21
N ARG A 63 3.40 13.73 -6.50
CA ARG A 63 4.28 14.18 -7.59
C ARG A 63 3.68 15.40 -8.24
N GLU A 64 4.48 16.45 -8.38
CA GLU A 64 4.07 17.65 -9.11
C GLU A 64 4.42 17.49 -10.58
N GLU A 65 3.40 17.59 -11.46
CA GLU A 65 3.58 17.44 -12.89
C GLU A 65 2.75 18.49 -13.63
N ARG A 66 3.34 19.05 -14.71
CA ARG A 66 2.56 19.77 -15.72
C ARG A 66 1.86 18.77 -16.60
N LEU A 67 0.54 18.87 -16.65
CA LEU A 67 -0.32 17.93 -17.35
C LEU A 67 -1.19 18.68 -18.36
N SER A 68 -1.30 18.11 -19.54
CA SER A 68 -2.24 18.51 -20.59
C SER A 68 -3.16 17.34 -20.98
N VAL A 69 -4.32 17.65 -21.53
CA VAL A 69 -5.20 16.63 -22.12
C VAL A 69 -4.68 16.32 -23.51
N PRO A 70 -4.38 15.04 -23.85
CA PRO A 70 -3.89 14.69 -25.17
C PRO A 70 -4.91 15.02 -26.26
N GLU A 71 -4.44 15.29 -27.47
CA GLU A 71 -5.29 15.53 -28.62
C GLU A 71 -6.23 14.34 -28.89
N GLY A 72 -7.51 14.63 -29.13
CA GLY A 72 -8.55 13.63 -29.33
C GLY A 72 -9.07 12.96 -28.05
N GLU A 73 -8.58 13.36 -26.87
CA GLU A 73 -9.10 12.90 -25.59
C GLU A 73 -10.03 13.94 -24.94
N SER A 74 -10.94 13.47 -24.08
CA SER A 74 -11.90 14.32 -23.38
C SER A 74 -11.62 14.33 -21.89
N ALA A 75 -11.69 15.50 -21.30
CA ALA A 75 -11.68 15.72 -19.85
C ALA A 75 -12.76 16.75 -19.50
N PRO A 76 -14.03 16.36 -19.40
CA PRO A 76 -15.14 17.30 -19.26
C PRO A 76 -15.02 18.22 -18.05
N ASN A 77 -14.46 17.71 -16.94
CA ASN A 77 -14.24 18.48 -15.71
C ASN A 77 -12.81 19.05 -15.61
N GLY A 78 -12.02 18.92 -16.69
CA GLY A 78 -10.60 19.30 -16.70
C GLY A 78 -9.73 18.43 -15.80
N ILE A 79 -8.45 18.78 -15.67
CA ILE A 79 -7.52 18.13 -14.74
C ILE A 79 -7.59 18.90 -13.42
N ARG A 80 -7.99 18.23 -12.34
CA ARG A 80 -8.12 18.83 -11.01
C ARG A 80 -6.76 19.08 -10.36
N THR A 81 -6.75 19.84 -9.28
CA THR A 81 -5.50 20.19 -8.55
C THR A 81 -4.76 18.96 -8.06
N PHE A 82 -5.48 17.99 -7.49
CA PHE A 82 -4.94 16.70 -7.07
C PHE A 82 -5.68 15.58 -7.77
N SER A 83 -4.97 14.67 -8.39
CA SER A 83 -5.56 13.53 -9.10
C SER A 83 -4.88 12.24 -8.70
N VAL A 84 -5.66 11.15 -8.57
CA VAL A 84 -5.11 9.82 -8.33
C VAL A 84 -4.70 9.19 -9.64
N CYS A 85 -3.41 8.92 -9.79
CA CYS A 85 -2.82 8.25 -10.94
C CYS A 85 -2.55 6.79 -10.63
N ILE A 86 -3.05 5.89 -11.48
CA ILE A 86 -2.88 4.43 -11.33
C ILE A 86 -2.00 3.80 -12.40
N GLY A 87 -1.52 4.57 -13.35
CA GLY A 87 -0.65 4.04 -14.39
C GLY A 87 -0.03 5.11 -15.25
N SER A 88 1.14 4.78 -15.81
CA SER A 88 1.94 5.61 -16.66
C SER A 88 2.40 4.83 -17.89
N PHE A 89 2.15 5.34 -19.09
CA PHE A 89 2.38 4.63 -20.33
C PHE A 89 3.09 5.50 -21.37
N LYS A 90 3.97 4.89 -22.16
CA LYS A 90 4.50 5.52 -23.37
C LYS A 90 3.52 5.44 -24.55
N ASN A 91 2.69 4.41 -24.56
CA ASN A 91 1.71 4.17 -25.62
C ASN A 91 0.31 4.58 -25.15
N ILE A 92 -0.33 5.47 -25.90
CA ILE A 92 -1.68 5.97 -25.60
C ILE A 92 -2.73 4.86 -25.64
N THR A 93 -2.58 3.84 -26.50
CA THR A 93 -3.53 2.73 -26.60
C THR A 93 -3.63 1.97 -25.28
N ASN A 94 -2.48 1.70 -24.63
CA ASN A 94 -2.46 1.02 -23.34
C ASN A 94 -3.11 1.88 -22.24
N ALA A 95 -2.85 3.19 -22.29
CA ALA A 95 -3.46 4.13 -21.35
C ALA A 95 -4.99 4.19 -21.55
N ARG A 96 -5.45 4.23 -22.81
CA ARG A 96 -6.89 4.18 -23.15
C ARG A 96 -7.56 2.91 -22.60
N SER A 97 -6.96 1.76 -22.84
CA SER A 97 -7.51 0.47 -22.38
C SER A 97 -7.65 0.43 -20.85
N LEU A 98 -6.66 0.98 -20.11
CA LEU A 98 -6.76 1.06 -18.66
C LEU A 98 -7.85 2.05 -18.23
N ARG A 99 -7.93 3.24 -18.84
CA ARG A 99 -9.00 4.21 -18.56
C ARG A 99 -10.39 3.62 -18.79
N GLU A 100 -10.61 2.97 -19.95
CA GLU A 100 -11.90 2.35 -20.30
C GLU A 100 -12.30 1.28 -19.28
N ARG A 101 -11.36 0.47 -18.83
CA ARG A 101 -11.59 -0.49 -17.74
C ARG A 101 -12.06 0.23 -16.46
N MET A 102 -11.38 1.32 -16.08
CA MET A 102 -11.76 2.06 -14.87
C MET A 102 -13.15 2.70 -15.02
N ILE A 103 -13.50 3.22 -16.20
CA ILE A 103 -14.85 3.73 -16.48
C ILE A 103 -15.89 2.61 -16.32
N SER A 104 -15.62 1.42 -16.86
CA SER A 104 -16.49 0.25 -16.72
C SER A 104 -16.64 -0.21 -15.27
N ASP A 105 -15.60 -0.02 -14.45
CA ASP A 105 -15.59 -0.34 -13.02
C ASP A 105 -16.27 0.74 -12.14
N GLY A 106 -16.86 1.78 -12.79
CA GLY A 106 -17.64 2.83 -12.12
C GLY A 106 -16.91 4.15 -11.88
N TYR A 107 -15.66 4.29 -12.34
CA TYR A 107 -14.91 5.56 -12.26
C TYR A 107 -15.15 6.41 -13.52
N SER A 108 -16.38 6.93 -13.66
CA SER A 108 -16.81 7.69 -14.85
C SER A 108 -16.00 8.95 -15.13
N GLU A 109 -15.28 9.48 -14.13
CA GLU A 109 -14.42 10.67 -14.24
C GLU A 109 -12.98 10.34 -14.67
N ALA A 110 -12.66 9.06 -14.94
CA ALA A 110 -11.32 8.66 -15.36
C ALA A 110 -10.93 9.31 -16.69
N ILE A 111 -9.79 10.00 -16.69
CA ILE A 111 -9.27 10.74 -17.85
C ILE A 111 -7.84 10.34 -18.18
N LEU A 112 -7.41 10.67 -19.40
CA LEU A 112 -6.00 10.66 -19.78
C LEU A 112 -5.41 12.06 -19.68
N ALA A 113 -4.20 12.12 -19.16
CA ALA A 113 -3.36 13.30 -19.19
C ALA A 113 -1.98 12.94 -19.75
N GLN A 114 -1.30 13.90 -20.34
CA GLN A 114 0.08 13.75 -20.81
C GLN A 114 0.97 14.74 -20.08
N ASN A 115 2.11 14.26 -19.60
CA ASN A 115 3.10 15.14 -18.98
C ASN A 115 4.13 15.66 -20.02
N GLU A 116 5.00 16.59 -19.58
CA GLU A 116 6.04 17.20 -20.43
C GLU A 116 7.02 16.18 -21.03
N SER A 117 7.21 15.02 -20.38
CA SER A 117 8.05 13.93 -20.89
C SER A 117 7.32 13.04 -21.93
N GLY A 118 6.10 13.39 -22.33
CA GLY A 118 5.32 12.63 -23.29
C GLY A 118 4.68 11.35 -22.74
N MET A 119 4.70 11.14 -21.39
CA MET A 119 4.10 9.98 -20.78
C MET A 119 2.60 10.21 -20.54
N TYR A 120 1.81 9.21 -20.86
CA TYR A 120 0.37 9.20 -20.62
C TYR A 120 0.06 8.71 -19.22
N ARG A 121 -0.67 9.53 -18.45
CA ARG A 121 -1.14 9.24 -17.08
C ARG A 121 -2.60 8.86 -17.13
N VAL A 122 -2.98 7.78 -16.44
CA VAL A 122 -4.39 7.43 -16.22
C VAL A 122 -4.79 7.98 -14.88
N LEU A 123 -5.57 9.07 -14.89
CA LEU A 123 -6.09 9.75 -13.71
C LEU A 123 -7.51 9.26 -13.48
N VAL A 124 -7.73 8.56 -12.36
CA VAL A 124 -9.00 7.88 -12.07
C VAL A 124 -10.00 8.78 -11.35
N THR A 125 -9.49 9.59 -10.42
CA THR A 125 -10.30 10.55 -9.67
C THR A 125 -9.59 11.87 -9.53
N GLY A 126 -10.34 12.96 -9.49
CA GLY A 126 -9.82 14.32 -9.31
C GLY A 126 -10.40 14.98 -8.07
N HIS A 127 -9.57 15.73 -7.33
CA HIS A 127 -9.91 16.36 -6.06
C HIS A 127 -9.31 17.75 -5.96
N ASP A 128 -9.93 18.61 -5.14
CA ASP A 128 -9.42 19.96 -4.89
C ASP A 128 -8.45 19.99 -3.70
N THR A 129 -8.51 18.98 -2.82
CA THR A 129 -7.63 18.85 -1.65
C THR A 129 -6.81 17.58 -1.69
N LYS A 130 -5.60 17.65 -1.08
CA LYS A 130 -4.69 16.50 -0.96
C LYS A 130 -5.30 15.38 -0.13
N GLU A 131 -5.96 15.72 0.97
CA GLU A 131 -6.56 14.75 1.90
C GLU A 131 -7.66 13.93 1.22
N ALA A 132 -8.47 14.56 0.36
CA ALA A 132 -9.48 13.86 -0.44
C ALA A 132 -8.82 12.91 -1.45
N ALA A 133 -7.74 13.34 -2.10
CA ALA A 133 -6.98 12.51 -3.03
C ALA A 133 -6.33 11.31 -2.33
N VAL A 134 -5.75 11.50 -1.12
CA VAL A 134 -5.17 10.42 -0.31
C VAL A 134 -6.22 9.36 0.01
N ARG A 135 -7.38 9.76 0.55
CA ARG A 135 -8.47 8.80 0.85
C ARG A 135 -8.93 8.04 -0.39
N SER A 136 -9.04 8.71 -1.52
CA SER A 136 -9.43 8.09 -2.79
C SER A 136 -8.38 7.11 -3.30
N ARG A 137 -7.09 7.47 -3.24
CA ARG A 137 -5.98 6.58 -3.60
C ARG A 137 -6.00 5.31 -2.74
N ASP A 138 -6.11 5.46 -1.43
CA ASP A 138 -6.06 4.34 -0.49
C ASP A 138 -7.26 3.39 -0.71
N ALA A 139 -8.45 3.93 -1.00
CA ALA A 139 -9.63 3.14 -1.36
C ALA A 139 -9.42 2.37 -2.67
N ILE A 140 -8.81 2.99 -3.69
CA ILE A 140 -8.49 2.33 -4.97
C ILE A 140 -7.45 1.22 -4.74
N MET A 141 -6.36 1.51 -4.01
CA MET A 141 -5.34 0.52 -3.68
C MET A 141 -5.94 -0.68 -2.93
N GLN A 142 -6.82 -0.45 -1.97
CA GLN A 142 -7.51 -1.51 -1.23
C GLN A 142 -8.44 -2.33 -2.13
N LYS A 143 -9.24 -1.67 -2.97
CA LYS A 143 -10.22 -2.34 -3.86
C LYS A 143 -9.55 -3.25 -4.88
N TYR A 144 -8.39 -2.84 -5.40
CA TYR A 144 -7.72 -3.53 -6.51
C TYR A 144 -6.43 -4.27 -6.09
N ALA A 145 -6.15 -4.41 -4.81
CA ALA A 145 -4.96 -5.08 -4.34
C ALA A 145 -4.76 -6.47 -5.00
N PRO A 146 -3.55 -6.80 -5.47
CA PRO A 146 -2.32 -6.02 -5.44
C PRO A 146 -2.12 -5.11 -6.67
N ALA A 147 -3.10 -4.99 -7.59
CA ALA A 147 -2.92 -4.46 -8.94
C ALA A 147 -2.47 -2.99 -9.01
N PHE A 148 -2.91 -2.13 -8.10
CA PHE A 148 -2.56 -0.71 -8.09
C PHE A 148 -1.88 -0.30 -6.78
N SER A 149 -1.03 -1.18 -6.25
CA SER A 149 -0.27 -0.92 -5.02
C SER A 149 0.72 0.24 -5.13
N ASP A 150 1.04 0.67 -6.33
CA ASP A 150 1.93 1.77 -6.68
C ASP A 150 1.18 3.04 -7.15
N ALA A 151 -0.13 3.13 -6.90
CA ALA A 151 -0.91 4.33 -7.19
C ALA A 151 -0.37 5.54 -6.41
N TRP A 152 -0.29 6.69 -7.08
CA TRP A 152 0.22 7.92 -6.48
C TRP A 152 -0.70 9.12 -6.75
N ILE A 153 -0.44 10.22 -6.09
CA ILE A 153 -1.15 11.47 -6.29
C ILE A 153 -0.31 12.37 -7.19
N VAL A 154 -0.94 12.91 -8.22
CA VAL A 154 -0.36 13.97 -9.04
C VAL A 154 -0.97 15.31 -8.61
N ARG A 155 -0.13 16.27 -8.26
CA ARG A 155 -0.50 17.68 -8.13
C ARG A 155 -0.24 18.37 -9.46
N ARG A 156 -1.27 19.00 -10.03
CA ARG A 156 -1.14 19.75 -11.26
C ARG A 156 -0.29 21.00 -11.02
N ALA A 157 0.84 21.11 -11.74
CA ALA A 157 1.59 22.36 -11.88
C ALA A 157 0.98 23.23 -12.99
N TYR A 158 1.05 24.55 -12.84
CA TYR A 158 0.56 25.55 -13.79
C TYR A 158 1.72 26.15 -14.61
#